data_7319d33d36f6df873e44a71b5b1daffe
#
_entry.id   7319d33d36f6df873e44a71b5b1daffe
#
_cell.length_a   1.000
_cell.length_b   1.000
_cell.length_c   1.000
_cell.angle_alpha   90.00
_cell.angle_beta   90.00
_cell.angle_gamma   90.00
#
_symmetry.space_group_name_H-M   'P 1'
#
loop_
_entity.id
_entity.type
_entity.pdbx_description
1 polymer ?
#
loop_
_entity_poly.entity_id
_entity_poly.type
_entity_poly.pdbx_seq_one_letter_code
_entity_poly.pdbx_strand_id
1 'polypeptide(L)'
;SQRLVLNWVSGGLGLWQNNYMDVVLTGTGSPLPDPNRAGPSTLIKVDDCHVLVDAGRGVVMRMAGAGSLPLFLSAVLITHLHSDHICDLNDVITTHWIMSQGNAVLSIYGPPGTEEFVNRQIHALEADISYRIEHHQELTDGPQVQVVELAPGEHFTIGEVFVRTEATEHAPVKPTLGYRVEHNELSVALVGDTVPCEGVDELARDVDAYVQTVIRSDLVGLSPNSMMLDILDYHSDVQQAAQTAERVNAKRLLLTHMVPAPNKEQYSEWVSEARKHFRGEIVIGDDLTTVSLQRTP
;
A
#
# COMPACT_ATOMS: atom_id res chain seq x y z
N SER A 1 -13.03 -45.66 33.18
CA SER A 1 -12.08 -44.61 33.52
C SER A 1 -10.70 -45.00 33.00
N GLN A 2 -10.35 -44.48 31.82
CA GLN A 2 -8.98 -44.47 31.32
C GLN A 2 -8.57 -43.04 31.04
N ARG A 3 -7.63 -42.55 31.86
CA ARG A 3 -6.95 -41.28 31.67
C ARG A 3 -5.94 -41.42 30.54
N LEU A 4 -6.13 -40.72 29.44
CA LEU A 4 -5.09 -40.50 28.42
C LEU A 4 -4.11 -39.46 28.98
N VAL A 5 -2.89 -39.94 29.26
CA VAL A 5 -1.73 -39.10 29.56
C VAL A 5 -1.14 -38.66 28.22
N LEU A 6 -1.31 -37.41 27.85
CA LEU A 6 -0.58 -36.80 26.74
C LEU A 6 0.85 -36.50 27.19
N ASN A 7 1.79 -37.31 26.74
CA ASN A 7 3.22 -37.01 26.85
C ASN A 7 3.56 -35.83 25.91
N TRP A 8 3.87 -34.67 26.46
CA TRP A 8 4.55 -33.62 25.75
C TRP A 8 6.01 -34.06 25.55
N VAL A 9 6.34 -34.44 24.30
CA VAL A 9 7.73 -34.53 23.88
C VAL A 9 8.20 -33.14 23.58
N SER A 10 9.09 -32.61 24.41
CA SER A 10 9.85 -31.39 24.18
C SER A 10 10.88 -31.64 23.08
N GLY A 11 10.42 -31.70 21.84
CA GLY A 11 11.26 -31.57 20.66
C GLY A 11 11.39 -30.08 20.38
N GLY A 12 12.61 -29.56 20.37
CA GLY A 12 12.88 -28.18 20.00
C GLY A 12 12.31 -27.90 18.63
N LEU A 13 11.21 -27.14 18.59
CA LEU A 13 10.71 -26.51 17.38
C LEU A 13 11.75 -25.44 17.02
N GLY A 14 12.66 -25.78 16.10
CA GLY A 14 13.35 -24.74 15.35
C GLY A 14 12.25 -23.85 14.79
N LEU A 15 12.23 -22.60 15.22
CA LEU A 15 11.39 -21.56 14.66
C LEU A 15 11.75 -21.49 13.17
N TRP A 16 10.91 -22.09 12.32
CA TRP A 16 10.95 -21.83 10.91
C TRP A 16 10.53 -20.36 10.78
N GLN A 17 11.51 -19.46 10.74
CA GLN A 17 11.25 -18.08 10.33
C GLN A 17 10.71 -18.18 8.92
N ASN A 18 9.45 -17.83 8.76
CA ASN A 18 8.84 -17.75 7.45
C ASN A 18 9.54 -16.63 6.67
N ASN A 19 10.41 -17.01 5.73
CA ASN A 19 11.16 -16.09 4.89
C ASN A 19 10.33 -15.74 3.64
N TYR A 20 9.11 -15.27 3.84
CA TYR A 20 8.29 -14.77 2.75
C TYR A 20 7.65 -13.41 3.10
N MET A 21 7.38 -12.64 2.06
CA MET A 21 6.62 -11.40 2.11
C MET A 21 5.70 -11.35 0.90
N ASP A 22 4.41 -11.29 1.10
CA ASP A 22 3.44 -11.07 0.02
C ASP A 22 3.20 -9.59 -0.20
N VAL A 23 3.37 -9.13 -1.43
CA VAL A 23 3.00 -7.81 -1.92
C VAL A 23 1.73 -7.96 -2.74
N VAL A 24 0.61 -7.51 -2.23
CA VAL A 24 -0.71 -7.63 -2.88
C VAL A 24 -1.18 -6.26 -3.31
N LEU A 25 -1.33 -6.04 -4.60
CA LEU A 25 -1.92 -4.81 -5.14
C LEU A 25 -3.44 -4.87 -4.92
N THR A 26 -3.92 -4.30 -3.82
CA THR A 26 -5.34 -4.33 -3.45
C THR A 26 -6.17 -3.34 -4.26
N GLY A 27 -5.54 -2.30 -4.81
CA GLY A 27 -6.19 -1.39 -5.74
C GLY A 27 -5.19 -0.82 -6.73
N THR A 28 -5.51 -0.89 -8.01
CA THR A 28 -4.63 -0.51 -9.13
C THR A 28 -5.20 0.60 -10.01
N GLY A 29 -6.34 1.17 -9.61
CA GLY A 29 -6.99 2.29 -10.27
C GLY A 29 -6.33 3.62 -9.94
N SER A 30 -6.90 4.68 -10.51
CA SER A 30 -6.48 6.08 -10.41
C SER A 30 -7.68 6.93 -9.99
N PRO A 31 -7.59 8.27 -9.93
CA PRO A 31 -8.76 9.11 -9.69
C PRO A 31 -9.92 8.86 -10.66
N LEU A 32 -9.60 8.43 -11.91
CA LEU A 32 -10.60 8.09 -12.91
C LEU A 32 -11.26 6.75 -12.56
N PRO A 33 -12.59 6.69 -12.47
CA PRO A 33 -13.27 5.48 -12.05
C PRO A 33 -13.20 4.38 -13.14
N ASP A 34 -12.78 3.19 -12.73
CA ASP A 34 -12.85 1.97 -13.51
C ASP A 34 -13.63 0.90 -12.70
N PRO A 35 -14.66 0.25 -13.23
CA PRO A 35 -15.46 -0.72 -12.49
C PRO A 35 -14.66 -1.96 -12.04
N ASN A 36 -13.52 -2.22 -12.65
CA ASN A 36 -12.68 -3.38 -12.38
C ASN A 36 -11.47 -3.06 -11.48
N ARG A 37 -11.24 -1.78 -11.15
CA ARG A 37 -10.07 -1.32 -10.40
C ARG A 37 -10.50 -0.48 -9.20
N ALA A 38 -10.15 -0.95 -8.02
CA ALA A 38 -10.21 -0.15 -6.80
C ALA A 38 -9.19 0.98 -6.82
N GLY A 39 -9.37 1.99 -5.99
CA GLY A 39 -8.41 3.07 -5.82
C GLY A 39 -7.06 2.58 -5.26
N PRO A 40 -6.01 3.38 -5.41
CA PRO A 40 -4.64 2.97 -5.08
C PRO A 40 -4.54 2.42 -3.67
N SER A 41 -4.03 1.20 -3.56
CA SER A 41 -3.69 0.57 -2.28
C SER A 41 -2.85 -0.68 -2.49
N THR A 42 -1.93 -0.95 -1.56
CA THR A 42 -1.10 -2.15 -1.56
C THR A 42 -1.05 -2.74 -0.16
N LEU A 43 -1.29 -4.04 -0.05
CA LEU A 43 -1.22 -4.77 1.22
C LEU A 43 0.07 -5.60 1.26
N ILE A 44 0.88 -5.37 2.29
CA ILE A 44 2.05 -6.18 2.61
C ILE A 44 1.67 -7.17 3.71
N LYS A 45 1.94 -8.47 3.48
CA LYS A 45 1.68 -9.51 4.48
C LYS A 45 2.97 -10.27 4.80
N VAL A 46 3.29 -10.30 6.07
CA VAL A 46 4.38 -11.09 6.65
C VAL A 46 3.81 -11.77 7.89
N ASP A 47 3.58 -13.06 7.81
CA ASP A 47 2.89 -13.82 8.86
C ASP A 47 1.59 -13.14 9.32
N ASP A 48 1.48 -12.79 10.60
CA ASP A 48 0.33 -12.06 11.17
C ASP A 48 0.48 -10.52 11.08
N CYS A 49 1.58 -10.03 10.52
CA CYS A 49 1.82 -8.60 10.33
C CYS A 49 1.29 -8.16 8.96
N HIS A 50 0.20 -7.42 8.95
CA HIS A 50 -0.43 -6.87 7.77
C HIS A 50 -0.28 -5.35 7.75
N VAL A 51 0.38 -4.80 6.74
CA VAL A 51 0.58 -3.36 6.56
C VAL A 51 -0.10 -2.92 5.27
N LEU A 52 -1.05 -1.99 5.37
CA LEU A 52 -1.73 -1.39 4.23
C LEU A 52 -1.03 -0.09 3.85
N VAL A 53 -0.70 0.09 2.58
CA VAL A 53 -0.16 1.34 2.03
C VAL A 53 -1.21 1.96 1.13
N ASP A 54 -1.66 3.15 1.50
CA ASP A 54 -2.81 3.89 0.97
C ASP A 54 -4.17 3.18 1.13
N ALA A 55 -5.23 3.95 1.12
CA ALA A 55 -6.59 3.50 1.37
C ALA A 55 -7.56 4.11 0.34
N GLY A 56 -7.33 3.79 -0.93
CA GLY A 56 -8.18 4.23 -2.03
C GLY A 56 -9.53 3.52 -2.05
N ARG A 57 -10.39 3.98 -2.94
CA ARG A 57 -11.78 3.54 -3.09
C ARG A 57 -11.91 2.02 -3.22
N GLY A 58 -12.72 1.39 -2.35
CA GLY A 58 -13.01 -0.05 -2.38
C GLY A 58 -11.95 -0.92 -1.67
N VAL A 59 -11.00 -0.33 -0.95
CA VAL A 59 -9.88 -1.03 -0.32
C VAL A 59 -10.32 -2.14 0.63
N VAL A 60 -11.34 -1.92 1.46
CA VAL A 60 -11.80 -2.93 2.44
C VAL A 60 -12.34 -4.19 1.75
N MET A 61 -13.08 -4.04 0.66
CA MET A 61 -13.55 -5.18 -0.14
C MET A 61 -12.39 -5.92 -0.80
N ARG A 62 -11.38 -5.20 -1.28
CA ARG A 62 -10.20 -5.82 -1.90
C ARG A 62 -9.29 -6.49 -0.89
N MET A 63 -9.18 -5.95 0.33
CA MET A 63 -8.49 -6.64 1.43
C MET A 63 -9.14 -7.98 1.74
N ALA A 64 -10.48 -8.04 1.81
CA ALA A 64 -11.20 -9.30 1.98
C ALA A 64 -10.89 -10.29 0.84
N GLY A 65 -10.85 -9.82 -0.40
CA GLY A 65 -10.42 -10.61 -1.57
C GLY A 65 -8.96 -11.09 -1.50
N ALA A 66 -8.09 -10.35 -0.82
CA ALA A 66 -6.69 -10.69 -0.55
C ALA A 66 -6.51 -11.64 0.65
N GLY A 67 -7.61 -12.10 1.27
CA GLY A 67 -7.56 -12.94 2.47
C GLY A 67 -7.12 -12.18 3.72
N SER A 68 -7.40 -10.88 3.79
CA SER A 68 -7.15 -10.04 4.95
C SER A 68 -8.39 -9.20 5.28
N LEU A 69 -8.43 -8.66 6.49
CA LEU A 69 -9.52 -7.80 6.95
C LEU A 69 -8.90 -6.62 7.74
N PRO A 70 -9.59 -5.48 7.86
CA PRO A 70 -9.11 -4.37 8.68
C PRO A 70 -8.74 -4.77 10.11
N LEU A 71 -9.43 -5.77 10.69
CA LEU A 71 -9.10 -6.34 12.01
C LEU A 71 -7.65 -6.84 12.13
N PHE A 72 -7.07 -7.32 11.04
CA PHE A 72 -5.72 -7.89 11.03
C PHE A 72 -4.63 -6.87 10.71
N LEU A 73 -4.99 -5.61 10.45
CA LEU A 73 -4.01 -4.58 10.17
C LEU A 73 -3.16 -4.27 11.40
N SER A 74 -1.86 -4.37 11.21
CA SER A 74 -0.85 -3.88 12.16
C SER A 74 -0.65 -2.37 12.00
N ALA A 75 -0.78 -1.84 10.77
CA ALA A 75 -0.75 -0.41 10.50
C ALA A 75 -1.28 -0.07 9.11
N VAL A 76 -1.58 1.23 8.92
CA VAL A 76 -1.80 1.88 7.63
C VAL A 76 -0.71 2.93 7.40
N LEU A 77 -0.10 2.94 6.22
CA LEU A 77 0.87 3.94 5.77
C LEU A 77 0.24 4.77 4.66
N ILE A 78 0.27 6.09 4.79
CA ILE A 78 -0.27 7.01 3.77
C ILE A 78 0.88 7.70 3.05
N THR A 79 0.91 7.61 1.72
CA THR A 79 1.95 8.25 0.91
C THR A 79 1.73 9.76 0.78
N HIS A 80 0.51 10.17 0.51
CA HIS A 80 0.11 11.55 0.38
C HIS A 80 -1.43 11.71 0.51
N LEU A 81 -1.90 12.95 0.55
CA LEU A 81 -3.30 13.23 0.87
C LEU A 81 -4.19 13.52 -0.35
N HIS A 82 -3.86 12.99 -1.53
CA HIS A 82 -4.83 12.98 -2.64
C HIS A 82 -6.01 12.08 -2.32
N SER A 83 -7.20 12.48 -2.74
CA SER A 83 -8.45 11.83 -2.38
C SER A 83 -8.53 10.36 -2.79
N ASP A 84 -7.97 10.00 -3.93
CA ASP A 84 -7.98 8.63 -4.43
C ASP A 84 -7.08 7.67 -3.61
N HIS A 85 -6.11 8.19 -2.86
CA HIS A 85 -5.26 7.42 -1.94
C HIS A 85 -5.82 7.30 -0.52
N ILE A 86 -6.82 8.11 -0.15
CA ILE A 86 -7.29 8.21 1.25
C ILE A 86 -8.81 8.18 1.40
N CYS A 87 -9.60 8.12 0.31
CA CYS A 87 -11.05 8.32 0.39
C CYS A 87 -11.77 7.26 1.22
N ASP A 88 -11.28 6.01 1.26
CA ASP A 88 -11.89 4.94 2.04
C ASP A 88 -11.11 4.63 3.35
N LEU A 89 -10.24 5.53 3.80
CA LEU A 89 -9.57 5.38 5.10
C LEU A 89 -10.58 5.36 6.25
N ASN A 90 -11.68 6.10 6.14
CA ASN A 90 -12.78 6.05 7.09
C ASN A 90 -13.43 4.66 7.18
N ASP A 91 -13.57 3.94 6.04
CA ASP A 91 -14.11 2.57 6.03
C ASP A 91 -13.12 1.58 6.68
N VAL A 92 -11.82 1.75 6.44
CA VAL A 92 -10.77 0.97 7.13
C VAL A 92 -10.87 1.17 8.64
N ILE A 93 -10.94 2.42 9.12
CA ILE A 93 -11.00 2.78 10.54
C ILE A 93 -12.27 2.22 11.20
N THR A 94 -13.42 2.47 10.60
CA THR A 94 -14.71 2.04 11.19
C THR A 94 -14.87 0.54 11.15
N THR A 95 -14.46 -0.13 10.07
CA THR A 95 -14.52 -1.59 9.99
C THR A 95 -13.55 -2.25 10.96
N HIS A 96 -12.32 -1.70 11.14
CA HIS A 96 -11.38 -2.16 12.16
C HIS A 96 -12.00 -2.06 13.56
N TRP A 97 -12.59 -0.91 13.90
CA TRP A 97 -13.25 -0.66 15.18
C TRP A 97 -14.40 -1.63 15.45
N ILE A 98 -15.30 -1.81 14.48
CA ILE A 98 -16.45 -2.71 14.60
C ILE A 98 -15.98 -4.16 14.78
N MET A 99 -15.04 -4.63 13.97
CA MET A 99 -14.57 -6.01 14.00
C MET A 99 -13.72 -6.32 15.23
N SER A 100 -13.00 -5.35 15.79
CA SER A 100 -12.26 -5.48 17.04
C SER A 100 -13.13 -5.29 18.29
N GLN A 101 -14.43 -4.99 18.11
CA GLN A 101 -15.34 -4.65 19.21
C GLN A 101 -14.80 -3.50 20.09
N GLY A 102 -14.12 -2.53 19.48
CA GLY A 102 -13.50 -1.41 20.19
C GLY A 102 -12.23 -1.73 20.99
N ASN A 103 -11.75 -2.97 20.96
CA ASN A 103 -10.64 -3.42 21.81
C ASN A 103 -9.23 -3.25 21.20
N ALA A 104 -9.13 -2.70 19.99
CA ALA A 104 -7.85 -2.53 19.32
C ALA A 104 -7.65 -1.09 18.84
N VAL A 105 -6.40 -0.64 18.88
CA VAL A 105 -5.96 0.65 18.35
C VAL A 105 -5.40 0.43 16.94
N LEU A 106 -5.86 1.19 15.96
CA LEU A 106 -5.28 1.19 14.62
C LEU A 106 -4.18 2.25 14.53
N SER A 107 -2.97 1.82 14.20
CA SER A 107 -1.85 2.73 13.95
C SER A 107 -1.88 3.22 12.50
N ILE A 108 -1.80 4.54 12.31
CA ILE A 108 -1.78 5.21 11.00
C ILE A 108 -0.55 6.10 10.93
N TYR A 109 0.26 5.91 9.91
CA TYR A 109 1.45 6.70 9.64
C TYR A 109 1.28 7.45 8.33
N GLY A 110 1.73 8.70 8.28
CA GLY A 110 1.62 9.47 7.03
C GLY A 110 2.34 10.81 7.09
N PRO A 111 2.28 11.60 6.01
CA PRO A 111 2.85 12.95 6.01
C PRO A 111 2.08 13.90 6.92
N PRO A 112 2.66 15.06 7.29
CA PRO A 112 1.96 16.15 7.97
C PRO A 112 0.60 16.47 7.33
N GLY A 113 -0.45 16.57 8.16
CA GLY A 113 -1.85 16.73 7.79
C GLY A 113 -2.68 15.44 7.89
N THR A 114 -2.03 14.28 8.08
CA THR A 114 -2.71 12.99 8.25
C THR A 114 -3.57 12.96 9.51
N GLU A 115 -3.07 13.47 10.63
CA GLU A 115 -3.82 13.50 11.89
C GLU A 115 -5.10 14.34 11.76
N GLU A 116 -5.00 15.51 11.20
CA GLU A 116 -6.17 16.38 10.98
C GLU A 116 -7.18 15.72 10.03
N PHE A 117 -6.72 15.08 8.97
CA PHE A 117 -7.58 14.37 8.03
C PHE A 117 -8.33 13.22 8.72
N VAL A 118 -7.63 12.38 9.49
CA VAL A 118 -8.23 11.26 10.24
C VAL A 118 -9.27 11.76 11.24
N ASN A 119 -8.95 12.80 12.00
CA ASN A 119 -9.86 13.39 12.98
C ASN A 119 -11.15 13.91 12.31
N ARG A 120 -11.03 14.56 11.17
CA ARG A 120 -12.20 15.04 10.41
C ARG A 120 -13.05 13.90 9.86
N GLN A 121 -12.44 12.80 9.40
CA GLN A 121 -13.19 11.63 8.94
C GLN A 121 -13.95 10.95 10.06
N ILE A 122 -13.35 10.77 11.23
CA ILE A 122 -14.02 10.21 12.41
C ILE A 122 -15.18 11.14 12.84
N HIS A 123 -14.94 12.44 12.87
CA HIS A 123 -16.00 13.42 13.20
C HIS A 123 -17.16 13.38 12.19
N ALA A 124 -16.88 13.20 10.90
CA ALA A 124 -17.93 13.07 9.88
C ALA A 124 -18.84 11.84 10.09
N LEU A 125 -18.36 10.83 10.82
CA LEU A 125 -19.09 9.60 11.14
C LEU A 125 -19.66 9.59 12.59
N GLU A 126 -19.63 10.72 13.29
CA GLU A 126 -20.06 10.84 14.69
C GLU A 126 -21.49 10.28 14.93
N ALA A 127 -22.41 10.49 14.00
CA ALA A 127 -23.77 9.95 14.11
C ALA A 127 -23.79 8.43 14.08
N ASP A 128 -23.09 7.78 13.13
CA ASP A 128 -22.99 6.32 13.04
C ASP A 128 -22.29 5.74 14.28
N ILE A 129 -21.21 6.37 14.73
CA ILE A 129 -20.47 5.96 15.93
C ILE A 129 -21.41 6.01 17.16
N SER A 130 -22.14 7.10 17.33
CA SER A 130 -23.09 7.26 18.45
C SER A 130 -24.17 6.20 18.44
N TYR A 131 -24.77 5.91 17.28
CA TYR A 131 -25.80 4.87 17.14
C TYR A 131 -25.27 3.48 17.51
N ARG A 132 -24.03 3.15 17.12
CA ARG A 132 -23.44 1.85 17.44
C ARG A 132 -23.13 1.72 18.92
N ILE A 133 -22.57 2.76 19.55
CA ILE A 133 -22.29 2.78 21.00
C ILE A 133 -23.60 2.65 21.80
N GLU A 134 -24.67 3.33 21.39
CA GLU A 134 -25.98 3.21 22.05
C GLU A 134 -26.57 1.80 21.93
N HIS A 135 -26.34 1.12 20.80
CA HIS A 135 -26.97 -0.18 20.51
C HIS A 135 -26.16 -1.39 21.00
N HIS A 136 -24.81 -1.30 20.99
CA HIS A 136 -23.93 -2.43 21.30
C HIS A 136 -23.20 -2.23 22.62
N GLN A 137 -23.43 -3.15 23.58
CA GLN A 137 -22.82 -3.10 24.91
C GLN A 137 -21.28 -3.25 24.90
N GLU A 138 -20.75 -3.88 23.85
CA GLU A 138 -19.33 -4.11 23.64
C GLU A 138 -18.58 -2.85 23.16
N LEU A 139 -19.30 -1.90 22.55
CA LEU A 139 -18.71 -0.65 22.04
C LEU A 139 -18.94 0.47 23.06
N THR A 140 -17.93 0.77 23.87
CA THR A 140 -18.01 1.83 24.90
C THR A 140 -17.53 3.17 24.39
N ASP A 141 -16.61 3.16 23.42
CA ASP A 141 -15.94 4.33 22.88
C ASP A 141 -15.89 4.27 21.35
N GLY A 142 -15.65 5.39 20.70
CA GLY A 142 -15.45 5.46 19.25
C GLY A 142 -14.14 4.79 18.79
N PRO A 143 -13.88 4.80 17.47
CA PRO A 143 -12.66 4.21 16.91
C PRO A 143 -11.40 4.74 17.59
N GLN A 144 -10.55 3.82 18.05
CA GLN A 144 -9.27 4.16 18.65
C GLN A 144 -8.21 4.13 17.56
N VAL A 145 -7.62 5.28 17.25
CA VAL A 145 -6.55 5.42 16.27
C VAL A 145 -5.35 6.12 16.90
N GLN A 146 -4.16 5.69 16.49
CA GLN A 146 -2.91 6.38 16.83
C GLN A 146 -2.31 6.87 15.51
N VAL A 147 -2.29 8.18 15.31
CA VAL A 147 -1.67 8.79 14.12
C VAL A 147 -0.26 9.25 14.44
N VAL A 148 0.67 8.93 13.55
CA VAL A 148 2.07 9.38 13.62
C VAL A 148 2.40 10.08 12.31
N GLU A 149 2.61 11.38 12.36
CA GLU A 149 3.07 12.15 11.21
C GLU A 149 4.58 12.04 11.07
N LEU A 150 5.03 11.66 9.89
CA LEU A 150 6.41 11.32 9.59
C LEU A 150 7.10 12.43 8.77
N ALA A 151 8.39 12.60 9.07
CA ALA A 151 9.31 13.36 8.22
C ALA A 151 10.13 12.40 7.33
N PRO A 152 10.61 12.87 6.15
CA PRO A 152 11.57 12.11 5.35
C PRO A 152 12.79 11.68 6.15
N GLY A 153 13.35 10.50 5.89
CA GLY A 153 14.51 9.93 6.59
C GLY A 153 14.17 9.20 7.88
N GLU A 154 12.92 9.21 8.32
CA GLU A 154 12.52 8.47 9.52
C GLU A 154 12.39 6.97 9.27
N HIS A 155 12.58 6.19 10.33
CA HIS A 155 12.43 4.74 10.29
C HIS A 155 11.83 4.23 11.59
N PHE A 156 11.08 3.14 11.50
CA PHE A 156 10.37 2.52 12.64
C PHE A 156 10.07 1.05 12.35
N THR A 157 9.53 0.35 13.33
CA THR A 157 9.12 -1.04 13.18
C THR A 157 7.61 -1.19 13.40
N ILE A 158 7.00 -2.08 12.63
CA ILE A 158 5.62 -2.53 12.79
C ILE A 158 5.68 -4.06 12.92
N GLY A 159 5.45 -4.58 14.13
CA GLY A 159 5.65 -6.01 14.36
C GLY A 159 7.05 -6.46 13.94
N GLU A 160 7.11 -7.35 12.94
CA GLU A 160 8.36 -7.92 12.43
C GLU A 160 8.93 -7.20 11.20
N VAL A 161 8.25 -6.16 10.72
CA VAL A 161 8.74 -5.40 9.57
C VAL A 161 9.42 -4.11 9.99
N PHE A 162 10.50 -3.77 9.31
CA PHE A 162 11.19 -2.50 9.42
C PHE A 162 10.76 -1.59 8.28
N VAL A 163 10.42 -0.34 8.59
CA VAL A 163 9.96 0.65 7.61
C VAL A 163 10.90 1.84 7.60
N ARG A 164 11.30 2.27 6.41
CA ARG A 164 11.97 3.55 6.17
C ARG A 164 11.12 4.41 5.26
N THR A 165 11.17 5.72 5.45
CA THR A 165 10.46 6.68 4.62
C THR A 165 11.40 7.75 4.08
N GLU A 166 11.18 8.16 2.83
CA GLU A 166 11.87 9.27 2.18
C GLU A 166 10.88 10.18 1.46
N ALA A 167 11.32 11.40 1.18
CA ALA A 167 10.53 12.32 0.38
C ALA A 167 10.42 11.83 -1.07
N THR A 168 9.21 11.94 -1.62
CA THR A 168 8.97 11.80 -3.06
C THR A 168 8.58 13.14 -3.66
N GLU A 169 8.50 13.24 -4.99
CA GLU A 169 8.19 14.48 -5.68
C GLU A 169 6.89 14.38 -6.49
N HIS A 170 5.85 15.04 -6.00
CA HIS A 170 4.52 15.06 -6.61
C HIS A 170 3.91 16.48 -6.57
N ALA A 171 4.68 17.47 -7.00
CA ALA A 171 4.25 18.87 -6.94
C ALA A 171 2.93 19.12 -7.69
N PRO A 172 1.97 19.89 -7.12
CA PRO A 172 2.14 20.80 -5.98
C PRO A 172 1.93 20.16 -4.60
N VAL A 173 1.62 18.85 -4.51
CA VAL A 173 1.39 18.15 -3.24
C VAL A 173 2.70 18.06 -2.46
N LYS A 174 2.71 18.56 -1.24
CA LYS A 174 3.85 18.53 -0.33
C LYS A 174 3.39 18.54 1.13
N PRO A 175 3.99 17.73 1.98
CA PRO A 175 4.98 16.67 1.68
C PRO A 175 4.34 15.42 1.08
N THR A 176 5.14 14.64 0.35
CA THR A 176 4.80 13.29 -0.09
C THR A 176 5.89 12.33 0.36
N LEU A 177 5.50 11.12 0.72
CA LEU A 177 6.38 10.10 1.28
C LEU A 177 6.30 8.82 0.46
N GLY A 178 7.44 8.20 0.25
CA GLY A 178 7.54 6.80 -0.12
C GLY A 178 7.97 5.96 1.07
N TYR A 179 7.77 4.66 0.98
CA TYR A 179 8.10 3.70 2.02
C TYR A 179 8.93 2.55 1.47
N ARG A 180 9.93 2.13 2.22
CA ARG A 180 10.60 0.86 2.05
C ARG A 180 10.26 -0.03 3.23
N VAL A 181 9.67 -1.18 2.95
CA VAL A 181 9.28 -2.18 3.95
C VAL A 181 10.22 -3.36 3.82
N GLU A 182 10.85 -3.74 4.92
CA GLU A 182 11.84 -4.80 4.99
C GLU A 182 11.44 -5.84 6.04
N HIS A 183 11.62 -7.11 5.70
CA HIS A 183 11.49 -8.22 6.62
C HIS A 183 12.58 -9.24 6.33
N ASN A 184 13.43 -9.53 7.32
CA ASN A 184 14.64 -10.32 7.12
C ASN A 184 15.49 -9.73 5.98
N GLU A 185 15.73 -10.47 4.92
CA GLU A 185 16.47 -10.00 3.74
C GLU A 185 15.56 -9.60 2.57
N LEU A 186 14.23 -9.62 2.77
CA LEU A 186 13.25 -9.24 1.75
C LEU A 186 12.93 -7.76 1.86
N SER A 187 12.69 -7.12 0.71
CA SER A 187 12.40 -5.69 0.68
C SER A 187 11.49 -5.29 -0.47
N VAL A 188 10.58 -4.36 -0.20
CA VAL A 188 9.72 -3.71 -1.19
C VAL A 188 9.73 -2.20 -1.00
N ALA A 189 9.83 -1.45 -2.09
CA ALA A 189 9.64 -0.02 -2.13
C ALA A 189 8.27 0.32 -2.72
N LEU A 190 7.52 1.19 -2.04
CA LEU A 190 6.21 1.69 -2.43
C LEU A 190 6.29 3.23 -2.40
N VAL A 191 6.35 3.85 -3.55
CA VAL A 191 6.73 5.26 -3.64
C VAL A 191 5.55 6.22 -3.88
N GLY A 192 4.34 5.67 -4.04
CA GLY A 192 3.16 6.48 -4.36
C GLY A 192 3.28 7.20 -5.69
N ASP A 193 2.59 8.32 -5.80
CA ASP A 193 2.65 9.18 -6.97
C ASP A 193 3.90 10.07 -6.90
N THR A 194 4.73 10.02 -7.93
CA THR A 194 6.00 10.74 -7.95
C THR A 194 6.61 10.79 -9.35
N VAL A 195 7.42 11.79 -9.62
CA VAL A 195 8.44 11.74 -10.68
C VAL A 195 9.72 11.10 -10.14
N PRO A 196 10.67 10.69 -11.02
CA PRO A 196 11.97 10.19 -10.55
C PRO A 196 12.70 11.24 -9.69
N CYS A 197 13.12 10.84 -8.49
CA CYS A 197 13.84 11.71 -7.54
C CYS A 197 14.77 10.90 -6.64
N GLU A 198 15.62 11.60 -5.88
CA GLU A 198 16.62 10.97 -5.01
C GLU A 198 15.99 10.05 -3.96
N GLY A 199 14.90 10.48 -3.31
CA GLY A 199 14.22 9.67 -2.31
C GLY A 199 13.67 8.36 -2.87
N VAL A 200 13.18 8.36 -4.12
CA VAL A 200 12.79 7.13 -4.83
C VAL A 200 14.00 6.21 -5.02
N ASP A 201 15.14 6.77 -5.46
CA ASP A 201 16.37 6.01 -5.68
C ASP A 201 16.89 5.38 -4.37
N GLU A 202 16.78 6.10 -3.25
CA GLU A 202 17.21 5.60 -1.94
C GLU A 202 16.31 4.48 -1.43
N LEU A 203 14.98 4.63 -1.55
CA LEU A 203 14.02 3.61 -1.12
C LEU A 203 14.11 2.35 -1.97
N ALA A 204 14.25 2.50 -3.28
CA ALA A 204 14.17 1.39 -4.24
C ALA A 204 15.51 0.71 -4.53
N ARG A 205 16.62 1.15 -3.92
CA ARG A 205 17.95 0.56 -4.13
C ARG A 205 17.99 -0.91 -3.71
N ASP A 206 18.33 -1.79 -4.67
CA ASP A 206 18.53 -3.23 -4.49
C ASP A 206 17.30 -3.97 -3.92
N VAL A 207 16.08 -3.44 -4.09
CA VAL A 207 14.86 -4.09 -3.58
C VAL A 207 14.45 -5.32 -4.37
N ASP A 208 13.75 -6.22 -3.71
CA ASP A 208 13.13 -7.39 -4.36
C ASP A 208 11.94 -7.00 -5.22
N ALA A 209 11.19 -5.95 -4.81
CA ALA A 209 10.09 -5.39 -5.58
C ALA A 209 10.04 -3.86 -5.46
N TYR A 210 9.76 -3.20 -6.57
CA TYR A 210 9.54 -1.77 -6.67
C TYR A 210 8.15 -1.52 -7.23
N VAL A 211 7.26 -0.96 -6.42
CA VAL A 211 5.87 -0.64 -6.78
C VAL A 211 5.81 0.84 -7.17
N GLN A 212 5.45 1.10 -8.43
CA GLN A 212 5.41 2.44 -9.00
C GLN A 212 4.09 2.73 -9.68
N THR A 213 3.51 3.87 -9.35
CA THR A 213 2.40 4.47 -10.09
C THR A 213 2.90 5.01 -11.42
N VAL A 214 2.20 4.74 -12.53
CA VAL A 214 2.71 5.08 -13.86
C VAL A 214 1.63 5.59 -14.80
N ILE A 215 2.07 6.46 -15.72
CA ILE A 215 1.26 6.92 -16.84
C ILE A 215 1.88 6.48 -18.18
N ARG A 216 1.07 6.43 -19.23
CA ARG A 216 1.51 6.35 -20.61
C ARG A 216 1.53 7.77 -21.17
N SER A 217 2.68 8.43 -21.05
CA SER A 217 2.86 9.83 -21.48
C SER A 217 2.51 10.05 -22.96
N ASP A 218 2.80 9.07 -23.80
CA ASP A 218 2.45 9.09 -25.21
C ASP A 218 0.92 9.05 -25.48
N LEU A 219 0.16 8.34 -24.64
CA LEU A 219 -1.31 8.28 -24.75
C LEU A 219 -1.96 9.48 -24.07
N VAL A 220 -1.49 9.87 -22.89
CA VAL A 220 -1.97 11.05 -22.17
C VAL A 220 -1.76 12.32 -22.99
N GLY A 221 -0.61 12.44 -23.67
CA GLY A 221 -0.30 13.57 -24.54
C GLY A 221 -1.23 13.76 -25.74
N LEU A 222 -2.04 12.74 -26.07
CA LEU A 222 -3.08 12.84 -27.12
C LEU A 222 -4.41 13.38 -26.59
N SER A 223 -4.55 13.61 -25.29
CA SER A 223 -5.79 14.08 -24.69
C SER A 223 -6.11 15.52 -25.12
N PRO A 224 -7.35 15.81 -25.53
CA PRO A 224 -7.81 17.16 -25.76
C PRO A 224 -8.07 17.95 -24.46
N ASN A 225 -8.02 17.29 -23.31
CA ASN A 225 -8.28 17.88 -22.00
C ASN A 225 -6.98 18.36 -21.37
N SER A 226 -6.82 19.67 -21.18
CA SER A 226 -5.63 20.29 -20.61
C SER A 226 -5.31 19.76 -19.18
N MET A 227 -6.34 19.51 -18.36
CA MET A 227 -6.14 18.93 -17.01
C MET A 227 -5.52 17.53 -17.07
N MET A 228 -5.79 16.76 -18.12
CA MET A 228 -5.13 15.48 -18.33
C MET A 228 -3.66 15.64 -18.76
N LEU A 229 -3.32 16.72 -19.43
CA LEU A 229 -1.94 17.01 -19.79
C LEU A 229 -1.09 17.43 -18.58
N ASP A 230 -1.70 18.08 -17.61
CA ASP A 230 -1.01 18.52 -16.39
C ASP A 230 -0.42 17.33 -15.60
N ILE A 231 -1.02 16.11 -15.71
CA ILE A 231 -0.50 14.93 -15.00
C ILE A 231 0.89 14.48 -15.49
N LEU A 232 1.30 14.92 -16.68
CA LEU A 232 2.63 14.65 -17.24
C LEU A 232 3.76 15.26 -16.41
N ASP A 233 3.46 16.33 -15.67
CA ASP A 233 4.47 17.10 -14.94
C ASP A 233 4.83 16.49 -13.58
N TYR A 234 3.96 15.62 -13.03
CA TYR A 234 4.09 15.15 -11.64
C TYR A 234 3.89 13.63 -11.44
N HIS A 235 3.83 12.87 -12.54
CA HIS A 235 3.83 11.40 -12.50
C HIS A 235 4.97 10.83 -13.34
N SER A 236 5.55 9.73 -12.88
CA SER A 236 6.46 8.92 -13.71
C SER A 236 5.71 8.25 -14.85
N ASP A 237 6.24 8.32 -16.05
CA ASP A 237 5.78 7.44 -17.11
C ASP A 237 6.43 6.05 -17.02
N VAL A 238 5.93 5.12 -17.82
CA VAL A 238 6.42 3.73 -17.85
C VAL A 238 7.92 3.65 -18.14
N GLN A 239 8.42 4.52 -19.03
CA GLN A 239 9.85 4.57 -19.38
C GLN A 239 10.68 5.04 -18.17
N GLN A 240 10.26 6.10 -17.50
CA GLN A 240 10.95 6.65 -16.32
C GLN A 240 10.95 5.65 -15.15
N ALA A 241 9.82 4.97 -14.92
CA ALA A 241 9.73 3.92 -13.91
C ALA A 241 10.71 2.76 -14.20
N ALA A 242 10.78 2.32 -15.45
CA ALA A 242 11.68 1.27 -15.89
C ALA A 242 13.17 1.69 -15.80
N GLN A 243 13.50 2.91 -16.19
CA GLN A 243 14.85 3.48 -16.04
C GLN A 243 15.26 3.59 -14.56
N THR A 244 14.35 3.99 -13.71
CA THR A 244 14.57 4.01 -12.26
C THR A 244 14.82 2.60 -11.74
N ALA A 245 13.96 1.62 -12.07
CA ALA A 245 14.12 0.23 -11.65
C ALA A 245 15.48 -0.38 -12.06
N GLU A 246 15.94 -0.10 -13.29
CA GLU A 246 17.27 -0.53 -13.75
C GLU A 246 18.41 0.18 -13.01
N ARG A 247 18.31 1.49 -12.81
CA ARG A 247 19.33 2.31 -12.13
C ARG A 247 19.52 1.90 -10.67
N VAL A 248 18.44 1.60 -9.98
CA VAL A 248 18.46 1.21 -8.55
C VAL A 248 18.68 -0.28 -8.36
N ASN A 249 18.85 -1.06 -9.43
CA ASN A 249 19.03 -2.51 -9.39
C ASN A 249 17.87 -3.25 -8.70
N ALA A 250 16.62 -2.80 -8.91
CA ALA A 250 15.44 -3.52 -8.42
C ALA A 250 15.31 -4.86 -9.14
N LYS A 251 14.82 -5.90 -8.46
CA LYS A 251 14.63 -7.22 -9.10
C LYS A 251 13.34 -7.28 -9.91
N ARG A 252 12.28 -6.64 -9.40
CA ARG A 252 10.95 -6.60 -10.01
C ARG A 252 10.42 -5.17 -10.03
N LEU A 253 9.76 -4.81 -11.14
CA LEU A 253 8.99 -3.57 -11.27
C LEU A 253 7.50 -3.91 -11.37
N LEU A 254 6.71 -3.46 -10.39
CA LEU A 254 5.27 -3.61 -10.35
C LEU A 254 4.62 -2.29 -10.76
N LEU A 255 3.91 -2.29 -11.88
CA LEU A 255 3.22 -1.11 -12.41
C LEU A 255 1.79 -1.08 -11.88
N THR A 256 1.39 0.01 -11.27
CA THR A 256 0.06 0.23 -10.68
C THR A 256 -0.45 1.63 -10.99
N HIS A 257 -1.68 1.98 -10.56
CA HIS A 257 -2.26 3.32 -10.74
C HIS A 257 -2.16 3.82 -12.19
N MET A 258 -2.42 2.94 -13.14
CA MET A 258 -2.10 3.17 -14.55
C MET A 258 -3.05 4.16 -15.22
N VAL A 259 -2.50 5.17 -15.89
CA VAL A 259 -3.28 6.18 -16.62
C VAL A 259 -2.78 6.26 -18.09
N PRO A 260 -3.69 6.09 -19.07
CA PRO A 260 -5.05 5.55 -18.93
C PRO A 260 -5.03 4.09 -18.47
N ALA A 261 -6.08 3.64 -17.78
CA ALA A 261 -6.17 2.25 -17.34
C ALA A 261 -6.17 1.30 -18.56
N PRO A 262 -5.19 0.38 -18.67
CA PRO A 262 -5.17 -0.55 -19.81
C PRO A 262 -6.20 -1.66 -19.61
N ASN A 263 -6.75 -2.14 -20.72
CA ASN A 263 -7.40 -3.45 -20.75
C ASN A 263 -6.35 -4.57 -20.88
N LYS A 264 -6.75 -5.83 -20.69
CA LYS A 264 -5.81 -6.97 -20.71
C LYS A 264 -5.08 -7.15 -22.05
N GLU A 265 -5.70 -6.76 -23.15
CA GLU A 265 -5.10 -6.87 -24.49
C GLU A 265 -3.94 -5.89 -24.67
N GLN A 266 -3.97 -4.78 -23.94
CA GLN A 266 -2.94 -3.73 -23.97
C GLN A 266 -1.75 -4.00 -23.03
N TYR A 267 -1.83 -5.01 -22.14
CA TYR A 267 -0.75 -5.26 -21.17
C TYR A 267 0.60 -5.53 -21.82
N SER A 268 0.61 -6.25 -22.94
CA SER A 268 1.85 -6.53 -23.67
C SER A 268 2.54 -5.25 -24.19
N GLU A 269 1.77 -4.22 -24.51
CA GLU A 269 2.32 -2.92 -24.94
C GLU A 269 3.01 -2.20 -23.78
N TRP A 270 2.38 -2.19 -22.58
CA TRP A 270 2.95 -1.60 -21.38
C TRP A 270 4.23 -2.32 -20.94
N VAL A 271 4.20 -3.65 -20.94
CA VAL A 271 5.38 -4.46 -20.64
C VAL A 271 6.48 -4.23 -21.68
N SER A 272 6.14 -4.15 -22.96
CA SER A 272 7.10 -3.91 -24.03
C SER A 272 7.77 -2.53 -23.89
N GLU A 273 7.02 -1.51 -23.46
CA GLU A 273 7.56 -0.18 -23.22
C GLU A 273 8.56 -0.19 -22.06
N ALA A 274 8.18 -0.77 -20.92
CA ALA A 274 9.08 -0.90 -19.78
C ALA A 274 10.32 -1.75 -20.09
N ARG A 275 10.16 -2.82 -20.88
CA ARG A 275 11.24 -3.77 -21.26
C ARG A 275 12.37 -3.12 -22.05
N LYS A 276 12.12 -2.00 -22.72
CA LYS A 276 13.18 -1.25 -23.42
C LYS A 276 14.25 -0.72 -22.44
N HIS A 277 13.90 -0.54 -21.17
CA HIS A 277 14.73 0.15 -20.20
C HIS A 277 15.01 -0.66 -18.93
N PHE A 278 14.33 -1.79 -18.71
CA PHE A 278 14.50 -2.62 -17.52
C PHE A 278 14.59 -4.10 -17.88
N ARG A 279 15.61 -4.79 -17.36
CA ARG A 279 15.89 -6.20 -17.62
C ARG A 279 15.28 -7.16 -16.60
N GLY A 280 14.93 -6.65 -15.41
CA GLY A 280 14.31 -7.44 -14.35
C GLY A 280 12.88 -7.91 -14.69
N GLU A 281 12.20 -8.47 -13.74
CA GLU A 281 10.80 -8.90 -13.89
C GLU A 281 9.87 -7.68 -13.91
N ILE A 282 8.93 -7.65 -14.87
CA ILE A 282 7.92 -6.59 -14.99
C ILE A 282 6.55 -7.21 -14.75
N VAL A 283 5.80 -6.66 -13.80
CA VAL A 283 4.45 -7.08 -13.43
C VAL A 283 3.48 -5.95 -13.71
N ILE A 284 2.47 -6.20 -14.54
CA ILE A 284 1.32 -5.30 -14.68
C ILE A 284 0.34 -5.61 -13.55
N GLY A 285 0.01 -4.60 -12.76
CA GLY A 285 -0.91 -4.75 -11.64
C GLY A 285 -2.38 -4.80 -12.07
N ASP A 286 -3.05 -5.90 -11.76
CA ASP A 286 -4.51 -5.95 -11.58
C ASP A 286 -4.81 -5.96 -10.11
N ASP A 287 -6.04 -5.59 -9.73
CA ASP A 287 -6.50 -5.75 -8.37
C ASP A 287 -6.31 -7.21 -7.92
N LEU A 288 -5.78 -7.39 -6.73
CA LEU A 288 -5.41 -8.68 -6.11
C LEU A 288 -4.21 -9.39 -6.77
N THR A 289 -3.48 -8.74 -7.68
CA THR A 289 -2.18 -9.25 -8.11
C THR A 289 -1.27 -9.42 -6.89
N THR A 290 -0.79 -10.64 -6.67
CA THR A 290 0.10 -10.99 -5.56
C THR A 290 1.48 -11.36 -6.08
N VAL A 291 2.50 -10.72 -5.53
CA VAL A 291 3.91 -11.07 -5.75
C VAL A 291 4.49 -11.56 -4.43
N SER A 292 4.76 -12.85 -4.35
CA SER A 292 5.39 -13.46 -3.18
C SER A 292 6.91 -13.37 -3.29
N LEU A 293 7.51 -12.65 -2.36
CA LEU A 293 8.97 -12.53 -2.22
C LEU A 293 9.45 -13.64 -1.30
N GLN A 294 10.50 -14.36 -1.72
CA GLN A 294 11.08 -15.47 -0.95
C GLN A 294 12.57 -15.50 -1.15
N ARG A 295 13.31 -15.88 -0.12
CA ARG A 295 14.72 -16.32 -0.28
C ARG A 295 14.72 -17.85 -0.40
N THR A 296 15.34 -18.30 -1.45
CA THR A 296 15.67 -19.73 -1.57
C THR A 296 16.74 -20.05 -0.53
N PRO A 297 16.57 -21.10 0.25
CA PRO A 297 17.55 -21.51 1.27
C PRO A 297 18.91 -21.86 0.68
#